data_9a757cd0d93fa0855dae2dd53ae74983
#
_entry.id   9a757cd0d93fa0855dae2dd53ae74983
#
_cell.length_a   1.000
_cell.length_b   1.000
_cell.length_c   1.000
_cell.angle_alpha   90.00
_cell.angle_beta   90.00
_cell.angle_gamma   90.00
#
_symmetry.space_group_name_H-M   'P 1'
#
loop_
_entity.id
_entity.type
_entity.pdbx_description
1 polymer ?
#
loop_
_entity_poly.entity_id
_entity_poly.type
_entity_poly.pdbx_seq_one_letter_code
_entity_poly.pdbx_strand_id
1 'polypeptide(L)'
;MKDLIRFPLILLIVCGLAAGSLAFVNAATKDQIAEYARLEKLDALKKVFPSAEEFKETEPGKRWDAMKGADSLGTVFLASTMGYSGTIEVIFGMDVAGALTGARVLTQTETPGLGAKIATDKFLGQYAGKAREQVALKKDDPANGRIDAIASATISSRAVTKVIRATIDSVAGGQ
;
A
#
# COMPACT_ATOMS: atom_id res chain seq x y z
N MET A 1 40.98 -32.32 18.09
CA MET A 1 41.06 -30.86 18.41
C MET A 1 41.20 -29.98 17.16
N LYS A 2 41.97 -30.37 16.14
CA LYS A 2 42.14 -29.55 14.92
C LYS A 2 40.83 -29.34 14.13
N ASP A 3 39.97 -30.36 14.05
CA ASP A 3 38.69 -30.26 13.32
C ASP A 3 37.64 -29.45 14.08
N LEU A 4 37.73 -29.37 15.40
CA LEU A 4 36.84 -28.55 16.23
C LEU A 4 36.96 -27.03 15.96
N ILE A 5 38.13 -26.61 15.50
CA ILE A 5 38.41 -25.20 15.14
C ILE A 5 38.25 -24.99 13.65
N ARG A 6 38.59 -26.00 12.83
CA ARG A 6 38.62 -25.90 11.36
C ARG A 6 37.21 -25.66 10.78
N PHE A 7 36.21 -26.42 11.23
CA PHE A 7 34.84 -26.28 10.71
C PHE A 7 34.18 -24.94 11.06
N PRO A 8 34.25 -24.43 12.31
CA PRO A 8 33.75 -23.10 12.62
C PRO A 8 34.46 -21.99 11.85
N LEU A 9 35.78 -22.11 11.60
CA LEU A 9 36.54 -21.14 10.84
C LEU A 9 36.08 -21.08 9.36
N ILE A 10 35.88 -22.24 8.73
CA ILE A 10 35.37 -22.33 7.36
C ILE A 10 34.00 -21.69 7.29
N LEU A 11 33.11 -22.02 8.23
CA LEU A 11 31.76 -21.44 8.30
C LEU A 11 31.80 -19.91 8.45
N LEU A 12 32.66 -19.41 9.33
CA LEU A 12 32.87 -17.98 9.55
C LEU A 12 33.27 -17.26 8.27
N ILE A 13 34.27 -17.86 7.53
CA ILE A 13 34.73 -17.28 6.25
C ILE A 13 33.59 -17.25 5.22
N VAL A 14 32.86 -18.36 5.06
CA VAL A 14 31.75 -18.45 4.09
C VAL A 14 30.64 -17.46 4.44
N CYS A 15 30.24 -17.41 5.71
CA CYS A 15 29.22 -16.44 6.17
C CYS A 15 29.71 -15.00 6.02
N GLY A 16 30.96 -14.72 6.33
CA GLY A 16 31.56 -13.39 6.17
C GLY A 16 31.59 -12.92 4.73
N LEU A 17 31.98 -13.80 3.79
CA LEU A 17 31.95 -13.50 2.36
C LEU A 17 30.51 -13.28 1.86
N ALA A 18 29.57 -14.13 2.27
CA ALA A 18 28.17 -13.98 1.89
C ALA A 18 27.56 -12.66 2.43
N ALA A 19 27.79 -12.36 3.72
CA ALA A 19 27.31 -11.12 4.33
C ALA A 19 27.94 -9.88 3.69
N GLY A 20 29.26 -9.92 3.43
CA GLY A 20 29.97 -8.83 2.76
C GLY A 20 29.45 -8.57 1.33
N SER A 21 29.20 -9.64 0.57
CA SER A 21 28.63 -9.53 -0.78
C SER A 21 27.23 -8.92 -0.75
N LEU A 22 26.36 -9.38 0.16
CA LEU A 22 25.01 -8.83 0.32
C LEU A 22 25.05 -7.36 0.75
N ALA A 23 25.90 -7.00 1.70
CA ALA A 23 26.08 -5.62 2.15
C ALA A 23 26.55 -4.70 1.02
N PHE A 24 27.49 -5.17 0.21
CA PHE A 24 27.98 -4.42 -0.95
C PHE A 24 26.89 -4.20 -2.00
N VAL A 25 26.16 -5.24 -2.38
CA VAL A 25 25.04 -5.12 -3.33
C VAL A 25 23.97 -4.18 -2.79
N ASN A 26 23.59 -4.32 -1.52
CA ASN A 26 22.60 -3.43 -0.89
C ASN A 26 23.07 -1.97 -0.90
N ALA A 27 24.34 -1.71 -0.57
CA ALA A 27 24.90 -0.35 -0.59
C ALA A 27 24.93 0.26 -2.01
N ALA A 28 25.18 -0.56 -3.03
CA ALA A 28 25.21 -0.12 -4.42
C ALA A 28 23.82 0.11 -5.02
N THR A 29 22.77 -0.55 -4.50
CA THR A 29 21.43 -0.52 -5.10
C THR A 29 20.42 0.32 -4.33
N LYS A 30 20.69 0.66 -3.07
CA LYS A 30 19.72 1.36 -2.19
C LYS A 30 19.20 2.67 -2.78
N ASP A 31 20.05 3.46 -3.44
CA ASP A 31 19.66 4.75 -4.00
C ASP A 31 18.74 4.57 -5.22
N GLN A 32 19.00 3.55 -6.04
CA GLN A 32 18.13 3.17 -7.15
C GLN A 32 16.78 2.64 -6.65
N ILE A 33 16.79 1.81 -5.61
CA ILE A 33 15.55 1.29 -4.98
C ILE A 33 14.71 2.45 -4.44
N ALA A 34 15.32 3.44 -3.78
CA ALA A 34 14.63 4.61 -3.27
C ALA A 34 14.00 5.46 -4.40
N GLU A 35 14.72 5.64 -5.52
CA GLU A 35 14.20 6.38 -6.66
C GLU A 35 13.06 5.63 -7.35
N TYR A 36 13.16 4.31 -7.55
CA TYR A 36 12.06 3.52 -8.08
C TYR A 36 10.82 3.57 -7.18
N ALA A 37 10.99 3.46 -5.86
CA ALA A 37 9.87 3.59 -4.91
C ALA A 37 9.21 4.97 -4.98
N ARG A 38 9.99 6.04 -5.18
CA ARG A 38 9.47 7.39 -5.39
C ARG A 38 8.67 7.51 -6.69
N LEU A 39 9.20 6.99 -7.80
CA LEU A 39 8.53 7.00 -9.10
C LEU A 39 7.23 6.18 -9.06
N GLU A 40 7.26 5.00 -8.43
CA GLU A 40 6.08 4.16 -8.24
C GLU A 40 5.00 4.87 -7.43
N LYS A 41 5.39 5.58 -6.35
CA LYS A 41 4.46 6.39 -5.56
C LYS A 41 3.83 7.52 -6.40
N LEU A 42 4.62 8.23 -7.21
CA LEU A 42 4.10 9.28 -8.09
C LEU A 42 3.15 8.73 -9.16
N ASP A 43 3.47 7.59 -9.75
CA ASP A 43 2.58 6.90 -10.69
C ASP A 43 1.27 6.45 -10.01
N ALA A 44 1.36 5.94 -8.79
CA ALA A 44 0.20 5.56 -8.00
C ALA A 44 -0.70 6.76 -7.67
N LEU A 45 -0.13 7.91 -7.28
CA LEU A 45 -0.87 9.15 -7.05
C LEU A 45 -1.68 9.56 -8.29
N LYS A 46 -1.04 9.56 -9.48
CA LYS A 46 -1.72 9.88 -10.74
C LYS A 46 -2.81 8.89 -11.12
N LYS A 47 -2.59 7.60 -10.86
CA LYS A 47 -3.60 6.55 -11.14
C LYS A 47 -4.80 6.61 -10.20
N VAL A 48 -4.57 7.00 -8.95
CA VAL A 48 -5.62 7.12 -7.93
C VAL A 48 -6.43 8.40 -8.11
N PHE A 49 -5.79 9.46 -8.59
CA PHE A 49 -6.45 10.75 -8.84
C PHE A 49 -6.09 11.30 -10.23
N PRO A 50 -6.66 10.73 -11.31
CA PRO A 50 -6.28 11.09 -12.69
C PRO A 50 -6.56 12.54 -13.08
N SER A 51 -7.51 13.20 -12.40
CA SER A 51 -7.91 14.58 -12.68
C SER A 51 -6.94 15.62 -12.10
N ALA A 52 -6.03 15.23 -11.20
CA ALA A 52 -5.06 16.12 -10.59
C ALA A 52 -3.85 16.34 -11.49
N GLU A 53 -3.39 17.57 -11.54
CA GLU A 53 -2.17 17.97 -12.26
C GLU A 53 -0.96 17.97 -11.34
N GLU A 54 -1.16 18.32 -10.06
CA GLU A 54 -0.12 18.43 -9.05
C GLU A 54 -0.57 17.78 -7.73
N PHE A 55 0.39 17.22 -6.97
CA PHE A 55 0.18 16.65 -5.66
C PHE A 55 1.08 17.37 -4.65
N LYS A 56 0.45 18.11 -3.73
CA LYS A 56 1.16 18.82 -2.66
C LYS A 56 1.14 17.99 -1.40
N GLU A 57 2.31 17.60 -0.93
CA GLU A 57 2.45 16.83 0.30
C GLU A 57 2.08 17.70 1.50
N THR A 58 1.05 17.28 2.25
CA THR A 58 0.54 17.99 3.43
C THR A 58 1.02 17.31 4.71
N GLU A 59 1.13 15.98 4.70
CA GLU A 59 1.72 15.20 5.77
C GLU A 59 2.79 14.28 5.19
N PRO A 60 4.05 14.35 5.68
CA PRO A 60 5.18 13.61 5.10
C PRO A 60 4.90 12.12 4.93
N GLY A 61 4.91 11.65 3.70
CA GLY A 61 4.72 10.26 3.32
C GLY A 61 3.30 9.70 3.48
N LYS A 62 2.31 10.50 3.96
CA LYS A 62 0.98 9.97 4.30
C LYS A 62 -0.18 10.65 3.61
N ARG A 63 -0.07 11.95 3.32
CA ARG A 63 -1.18 12.74 2.79
C ARG A 63 -0.72 13.74 1.74
N TRP A 64 -1.46 13.80 0.64
CA TRP A 64 -1.24 14.74 -0.46
C TRP A 64 -2.54 15.38 -0.87
N ASP A 65 -2.56 16.69 -1.03
CA ASP A 65 -3.67 17.40 -1.65
C ASP A 65 -3.53 17.33 -3.16
N ALA A 66 -4.58 16.87 -3.83
CA ALA A 66 -4.67 16.77 -5.27
C ALA A 66 -5.16 18.11 -5.83
N MET A 67 -4.32 18.77 -6.63
CA MET A 67 -4.55 20.12 -7.12
C MET A 67 -4.72 20.13 -8.64
N LYS A 68 -5.51 21.11 -9.11
CA LYS A 68 -5.58 21.50 -10.53
C LYS A 68 -5.48 23.01 -10.62
N GLY A 69 -4.30 23.50 -10.98
CA GLY A 69 -3.98 24.92 -10.83
C GLY A 69 -4.06 25.37 -9.37
N ALA A 70 -4.93 26.32 -9.07
CA ALA A 70 -5.16 26.80 -7.69
C ALA A 70 -6.27 26.03 -6.92
N ASP A 71 -7.04 25.20 -7.61
CA ASP A 71 -8.18 24.51 -7.03
C ASP A 71 -7.79 23.16 -6.41
N SER A 72 -8.22 22.91 -5.17
CA SER A 72 -8.11 21.60 -4.55
C SER A 72 -9.26 20.72 -5.03
N LEU A 73 -8.90 19.59 -5.64
CA LEU A 73 -9.88 18.60 -6.13
C LEU A 73 -10.19 17.52 -5.09
N GLY A 74 -9.33 17.37 -4.10
CA GLY A 74 -9.47 16.35 -3.05
C GLY A 74 -8.13 16.01 -2.41
N THR A 75 -8.09 14.87 -1.74
CA THR A 75 -6.92 14.45 -0.96
C THR A 75 -6.60 12.98 -1.25
N VAL A 76 -5.31 12.67 -1.31
CA VAL A 76 -4.82 11.29 -1.42
C VAL A 76 -4.18 10.89 -0.09
N PHE A 77 -4.45 9.67 0.35
CA PHE A 77 -3.97 9.10 1.61
C PHE A 77 -3.16 7.85 1.36
N LEU A 78 -2.09 7.67 2.12
CA LEU A 78 -1.37 6.41 2.27
C LEU A 78 -1.71 5.82 3.63
N ALA A 79 -2.23 4.61 3.63
CA ALA A 79 -2.59 3.88 4.84
C ALA A 79 -1.91 2.50 4.84
N SER A 80 -1.55 2.03 6.03
CA SER A 80 -0.90 0.74 6.24
C SER A 80 -1.73 -0.11 7.20
N THR A 81 -1.83 -1.41 6.90
CA THR A 81 -2.56 -2.38 7.72
C THR A 81 -1.88 -3.74 7.70
N MET A 82 -2.17 -4.57 8.69
CA MET A 82 -1.78 -5.96 8.68
C MET A 82 -2.79 -6.79 7.87
N GLY A 83 -2.30 -7.48 6.84
CA GLY A 83 -3.06 -8.46 6.07
C GLY A 83 -3.04 -9.85 6.70
N TYR A 84 -3.05 -10.91 5.88
CA TYR A 84 -2.91 -12.29 6.33
C TYR A 84 -1.44 -12.69 6.54
N SER A 85 -0.58 -12.40 5.56
CA SER A 85 0.85 -12.81 5.58
C SER A 85 1.79 -11.68 5.99
N GLY A 86 1.35 -10.43 5.97
CA GLY A 86 2.18 -9.29 6.34
C GLY A 86 1.52 -7.94 6.10
N THR A 87 2.33 -6.90 6.11
CA THR A 87 1.86 -5.53 5.95
C THR A 87 1.39 -5.27 4.51
N ILE A 88 0.28 -4.57 4.39
CA ILE A 88 -0.29 -4.07 3.13
C ILE A 88 -0.30 -2.54 3.21
N GLU A 89 0.31 -1.88 2.24
CA GLU A 89 0.24 -0.43 2.08
C GLU A 89 -0.69 -0.08 0.92
N VAL A 90 -1.67 0.75 1.21
CA VAL A 90 -2.71 1.16 0.26
C VAL A 90 -2.70 2.67 0.12
N ILE A 91 -2.64 3.15 -1.11
CA ILE A 91 -2.87 4.56 -1.46
C ILE A 91 -4.25 4.69 -2.07
N PHE A 92 -5.01 5.69 -1.66
CA PHE A 92 -6.36 5.96 -2.18
C PHE A 92 -6.67 7.45 -2.18
N GLY A 93 -7.47 7.89 -3.13
CA GLY A 93 -7.90 9.28 -3.24
C GLY A 93 -9.35 9.45 -2.84
N MET A 94 -9.67 10.62 -2.31
CA MET A 94 -11.01 11.07 -1.99
C MET A 94 -11.20 12.48 -2.53
N ASP A 95 -12.26 12.70 -3.27
CA ASP A 95 -12.63 14.02 -3.79
C ASP A 95 -13.24 14.93 -2.72
N VAL A 96 -13.46 16.19 -3.06
CA VAL A 96 -14.07 17.17 -2.14
C VAL A 96 -15.50 16.83 -1.76
N ALA A 97 -16.18 15.96 -2.51
CA ALA A 97 -17.54 15.47 -2.19
C ALA A 97 -17.53 14.26 -1.24
N GLY A 98 -16.34 13.75 -0.89
CA GLY A 98 -16.17 12.59 -0.01
C GLY A 98 -16.29 11.23 -0.72
N ALA A 99 -16.29 11.20 -2.05
CA ALA A 99 -16.29 9.97 -2.82
C ALA A 99 -14.85 9.55 -3.14
N LEU A 100 -14.60 8.24 -3.13
CA LEU A 100 -13.29 7.69 -3.51
C LEU A 100 -13.07 7.84 -5.03
N THR A 101 -11.91 8.38 -5.41
CA THR A 101 -11.53 8.51 -6.81
C THR A 101 -10.87 7.24 -7.34
N GLY A 102 -10.21 6.49 -6.46
CA GLY A 102 -9.55 5.22 -6.75
C GLY A 102 -8.72 4.74 -5.59
N ALA A 103 -8.21 3.50 -5.70
CA ALA A 103 -7.31 2.91 -4.72
C ALA A 103 -6.24 2.07 -5.42
N ARG A 104 -5.03 1.96 -4.80
CA ARG A 104 -3.92 1.13 -5.25
C ARG A 104 -3.19 0.52 -4.07
N VAL A 105 -2.74 -0.72 -4.21
CA VAL A 105 -1.79 -1.34 -3.27
C VAL A 105 -0.38 -1.03 -3.77
N LEU A 106 0.44 -0.39 -2.93
CA LEU A 106 1.84 -0.09 -3.21
C LEU A 106 2.73 -1.28 -2.84
N THR A 107 2.56 -1.79 -1.62
CA THR A 107 3.33 -2.94 -1.15
C THR A 107 2.42 -3.97 -0.49
N GLN A 108 2.75 -5.23 -0.66
CA GLN A 108 2.08 -6.34 0.02
C GLN A 108 2.98 -7.58 0.00
N THR A 109 2.83 -8.44 1.00
CA THR A 109 3.54 -9.71 1.13
C THR A 109 2.58 -10.90 1.23
N GLU A 110 1.38 -10.74 0.67
CA GLU A 110 0.33 -11.74 0.66
C GLU A 110 0.67 -12.94 -0.24
N THR A 111 0.03 -14.07 0.01
CA THR A 111 0.25 -15.30 -0.76
C THR A 111 -0.07 -15.09 -2.24
N PRO A 112 0.87 -15.36 -3.16
CA PRO A 112 0.65 -15.30 -4.61
C PRO A 112 -0.55 -16.16 -5.05
N GLY A 113 -1.36 -15.63 -5.96
CA GLY A 113 -2.54 -16.31 -6.47
C GLY A 113 -3.77 -16.28 -5.55
N LEU A 114 -3.61 -15.90 -4.28
CA LEU A 114 -4.68 -15.75 -3.27
C LEU A 114 -4.77 -14.30 -2.79
N GLY A 115 -4.15 -13.98 -1.67
CA GLY A 115 -4.17 -12.66 -1.05
C GLY A 115 -3.58 -11.56 -1.92
N ALA A 116 -2.55 -11.86 -2.70
CA ALA A 116 -1.94 -10.91 -3.63
C ALA A 116 -2.91 -10.34 -4.69
N LYS A 117 -4.08 -10.99 -4.92
CA LYS A 117 -5.13 -10.48 -5.80
C LYS A 117 -5.77 -9.17 -5.33
N ILE A 118 -5.56 -8.76 -4.07
CA ILE A 118 -5.97 -7.43 -3.59
C ILE A 118 -5.32 -6.28 -4.38
N ALA A 119 -4.18 -6.52 -5.02
CA ALA A 119 -3.50 -5.52 -5.85
C ALA A 119 -4.03 -5.45 -7.30
N THR A 120 -5.01 -6.29 -7.67
CA THR A 120 -5.56 -6.31 -9.03
C THR A 120 -6.56 -5.18 -9.26
N ASP A 121 -6.60 -4.66 -10.50
CA ASP A 121 -7.57 -3.64 -10.91
C ASP A 121 -9.02 -4.10 -10.72
N LYS A 122 -9.30 -5.40 -10.86
CA LYS A 122 -10.63 -5.99 -10.60
C LYS A 122 -11.09 -5.78 -9.16
N PHE A 123 -10.19 -5.91 -8.17
CA PHE A 123 -10.55 -5.69 -6.76
C PHE A 123 -10.56 -4.20 -6.42
N LEU A 124 -9.50 -3.49 -6.81
CA LEU A 124 -9.31 -2.08 -6.45
C LEU A 124 -10.27 -1.14 -7.21
N GLY A 125 -10.68 -1.48 -8.41
CA GLY A 125 -11.67 -0.72 -9.18
C GLY A 125 -13.05 -0.65 -8.53
N GLN A 126 -13.35 -1.53 -7.57
CA GLN A 126 -14.62 -1.49 -6.84
C GLN A 126 -14.74 -0.27 -5.92
N TYR A 127 -13.61 0.36 -5.54
CA TYR A 127 -13.61 1.50 -4.63
C TYR A 127 -13.96 2.82 -5.33
N ALA A 128 -13.67 2.95 -6.62
CA ALA A 128 -13.93 4.17 -7.38
C ALA A 128 -15.43 4.57 -7.34
N GLY A 129 -15.70 5.83 -7.04
CA GLY A 129 -17.04 6.39 -6.92
C GLY A 129 -17.80 5.95 -5.67
N LYS A 130 -17.17 5.26 -4.71
CA LYS A 130 -17.85 4.85 -3.47
C LYS A 130 -17.77 5.94 -2.41
N ALA A 131 -18.93 6.23 -1.81
CA ALA A 131 -19.02 7.04 -0.60
C ALA A 131 -18.56 6.22 0.61
N ARG A 132 -18.21 6.92 1.68
CA ARG A 132 -17.70 6.35 2.94
C ARG A 132 -18.52 5.13 3.43
N GLU A 133 -19.84 5.24 3.46
CA GLU A 133 -20.74 4.22 3.98
C GLU A 133 -20.69 2.93 3.14
N GLN A 134 -20.38 3.06 1.86
CA GLN A 134 -20.29 1.96 0.90
C GLN A 134 -18.94 1.20 0.98
N VAL A 135 -17.93 1.75 1.66
CA VAL A 135 -16.61 1.14 1.85
C VAL A 135 -16.68 0.11 2.97
N ALA A 136 -17.36 -0.99 2.69
CA ALA A 136 -17.44 -2.18 3.52
C ALA A 136 -17.59 -3.41 2.62
N LEU A 137 -17.14 -4.57 3.12
CA LEU A 137 -17.39 -5.82 2.39
C LEU A 137 -18.89 -6.15 2.47
N LYS A 138 -19.51 -6.54 1.36
CA LYS A 138 -20.91 -6.98 1.31
C LYS A 138 -21.25 -8.07 2.33
N LYS A 139 -20.29 -8.95 2.63
CA LYS A 139 -20.50 -10.03 3.62
C LYS A 139 -20.42 -9.54 5.07
N ASP A 140 -19.77 -8.40 5.34
CA ASP A 140 -19.61 -7.83 6.69
C ASP A 140 -20.69 -6.78 6.98
N ASP A 141 -21.16 -6.07 5.95
CA ASP A 141 -22.28 -5.11 5.99
C ASP A 141 -23.15 -5.29 4.73
N PRO A 142 -24.14 -6.20 4.76
CA PRO A 142 -25.00 -6.46 3.60
C PRO A 142 -25.86 -5.28 3.19
N ALA A 143 -26.16 -4.37 4.10
CA ALA A 143 -27.03 -3.20 3.82
C ALA A 143 -26.29 -2.12 3.01
N ASN A 144 -25.07 -1.75 3.44
CA ASN A 144 -24.35 -0.60 2.90
C ASN A 144 -23.10 -1.01 2.12
N GLY A 145 -22.44 -2.11 2.48
CA GLY A 145 -21.20 -2.57 1.86
C GLY A 145 -21.36 -2.85 0.37
N ARG A 146 -20.42 -2.35 -0.42
CA ARG A 146 -20.42 -2.51 -1.90
C ARG A 146 -19.19 -3.21 -2.45
N ILE A 147 -18.28 -3.67 -1.57
CA ILE A 147 -17.04 -4.32 -1.96
C ILE A 147 -17.19 -5.84 -1.87
N ASP A 148 -16.93 -6.53 -2.97
CA ASP A 148 -16.88 -7.98 -2.99
C ASP A 148 -15.51 -8.47 -2.52
N ALA A 149 -15.51 -9.36 -1.53
CA ALA A 149 -14.27 -9.98 -1.07
C ALA A 149 -13.74 -10.95 -2.14
N ILE A 150 -12.42 -11.06 -2.23
CA ILE A 150 -11.77 -12.08 -3.05
C ILE A 150 -12.02 -13.44 -2.42
N ALA A 151 -12.53 -14.39 -3.22
CA ALA A 151 -12.69 -15.78 -2.79
C ALA A 151 -11.33 -16.33 -2.30
N SER A 152 -11.34 -16.99 -1.16
CA SER A 152 -10.15 -17.54 -0.47
C SER A 152 -9.15 -16.49 0.07
N ALA A 153 -9.44 -15.18 -0.01
CA ALA A 153 -8.61 -14.10 0.53
C ALA A 153 -9.42 -13.03 1.28
N THR A 154 -10.41 -13.47 2.04
CA THR A 154 -11.32 -12.57 2.78
C THR A 154 -10.58 -11.72 3.83
N ILE A 155 -9.54 -12.27 4.48
CA ILE A 155 -8.77 -11.53 5.50
C ILE A 155 -8.06 -10.35 4.85
N SER A 156 -7.33 -10.57 3.77
CA SER A 156 -6.61 -9.52 3.04
C SER A 156 -7.58 -8.49 2.43
N SER A 157 -8.71 -8.93 1.85
CA SER A 157 -9.76 -8.03 1.34
C SER A 157 -10.37 -7.16 2.44
N ARG A 158 -10.63 -7.77 3.63
CA ARG A 158 -11.16 -7.06 4.79
C ARG A 158 -10.16 -6.06 5.35
N ALA A 159 -8.87 -6.40 5.39
CA ALA A 159 -7.81 -5.53 5.87
C ALA A 159 -7.74 -4.24 5.04
N VAL A 160 -7.70 -4.37 3.69
CA VAL A 160 -7.71 -3.22 2.77
C VAL A 160 -8.96 -2.37 2.95
N THR A 161 -10.14 -2.98 2.97
CA THR A 161 -11.41 -2.25 3.10
C THR A 161 -11.51 -1.50 4.43
N LYS A 162 -11.10 -2.16 5.53
CA LYS A 162 -11.14 -1.56 6.87
C LYS A 162 -10.16 -0.40 7.02
N VAL A 163 -8.94 -0.50 6.49
CA VAL A 163 -7.96 0.59 6.63
C VAL A 163 -8.38 1.81 5.83
N ILE A 164 -8.93 1.64 4.62
CA ILE A 164 -9.48 2.76 3.84
C ILE A 164 -10.60 3.44 4.64
N ARG A 165 -11.58 2.67 5.13
CA ARG A 165 -12.69 3.19 5.93
C ARG A 165 -12.22 3.92 7.19
N ALA A 166 -11.33 3.30 7.96
CA ALA A 166 -10.80 3.89 9.20
C ALA A 166 -10.03 5.20 8.97
N THR A 167 -9.29 5.27 7.86
CA THR A 167 -8.59 6.51 7.48
C THR A 167 -9.57 7.62 7.14
N ILE A 168 -10.63 7.32 6.37
CA ILE A 168 -11.69 8.29 6.07
C ILE A 168 -12.36 8.77 7.37
N ASP A 169 -12.67 7.84 8.28
CA ASP A 169 -13.31 8.15 9.56
C ASP A 169 -12.44 9.05 10.44
N SER A 170 -11.11 8.82 10.45
CA SER A 170 -10.18 9.64 11.22
C SER A 170 -10.09 11.09 10.72
N VAL A 171 -10.21 11.27 9.40
CA VAL A 171 -10.18 12.61 8.79
C VAL A 171 -11.52 13.34 8.98
N ALA A 172 -12.64 12.63 8.88
CA ALA A 172 -13.97 13.20 9.10
C ALA A 172 -14.23 13.57 10.57
N GLY A 173 -13.62 12.85 11.53
CA GLY A 173 -13.75 13.11 12.96
C GLY A 173 -12.78 14.15 13.54
N GLY A 174 -11.84 14.63 12.74
CA GLY A 174 -10.82 15.63 13.14
C GLY A 174 -11.12 17.07 12.68
N GLN A 175 -12.35 17.32 12.18
CA GLN A 175 -12.85 18.69 11.85
C GLN A 175 -13.73 19.24 12.93
#